data_8d0deeb02cdd50ab3ad1bf9e498c0786
#
_entry.id   8d0deeb02cdd50ab3ad1bf9e498c0786
#
_cell.length_a   1.000
_cell.length_b   1.000
_cell.length_c   1.000
_cell.angle_alpha   90.00
_cell.angle_beta   90.00
_cell.angle_gamma   90.00
#
_symmetry.space_group_name_H-M   'P 1'
#
loop_
_entity.id
_entity.type
_entity.pdbx_description
1 polymer ?
#
loop_
_entity_poly.entity_id
_entity_poly.type
_entity_poly.pdbx_seq_one_letter_code
_entity_poly.pdbx_strand_id
1 'polypeptide(L)'
;VIPFMAVACDNLTSSSQTYYIHVNRGTCEGTMYFSLSMNERIKTGRGVFSFSGTASNPGNSSISLSGVDSSVLTLNLANNTTIPPEAIVTSVNTSGTQSPSQGNVHHMVLPATESSTWYTSTVASASSGHYNIDVSDGFQAAQRWQFKYNALATAKSTMKNVKITLEWEYDIANTGYKSY
;
A
#
# COMPACT_ATOMS: atom_id res chain seq x y z
N VAL A 1 -4.52 -6.28 -41.23
CA VAL A 1 -4.33 -6.50 -39.82
C VAL A 1 -2.89 -6.13 -39.50
N ILE A 2 -2.68 -5.10 -38.70
CA ILE A 2 -1.34 -4.70 -38.25
C ILE A 2 -1.00 -5.60 -37.05
N PRO A 3 0.03 -6.44 -37.13
CA PRO A 3 0.42 -7.21 -35.97
C PRO A 3 0.92 -6.28 -34.87
N PHE A 4 0.33 -6.38 -33.72
CA PHE A 4 0.80 -5.71 -32.51
C PHE A 4 1.86 -6.60 -31.86
N MET A 5 3.04 -6.05 -31.60
CA MET A 5 4.09 -6.74 -30.88
C MET A 5 4.44 -5.92 -29.64
N ALA A 6 4.23 -6.48 -28.47
CA ALA A 6 4.73 -5.92 -27.23
C ALA A 6 6.07 -6.61 -26.90
N VAL A 7 7.11 -5.83 -26.72
CA VAL A 7 8.42 -6.30 -26.25
C VAL A 7 8.68 -5.68 -24.90
N ALA A 8 8.85 -6.52 -23.89
CA ALA A 8 9.36 -6.09 -22.58
C ALA A 8 10.87 -6.29 -22.58
N CYS A 9 11.62 -5.21 -22.42
CA CYS A 9 13.07 -5.26 -22.24
C CYS A 9 13.40 -4.81 -20.83
N ASP A 10 14.06 -5.69 -20.08
CA ASP A 10 14.55 -5.36 -18.75
C ASP A 10 15.89 -4.64 -18.86
N ASN A 11 15.95 -3.43 -18.33
CA ASN A 11 17.23 -2.77 -18.08
C ASN A 11 17.73 -3.23 -16.71
N LEU A 12 18.55 -4.28 -16.69
CA LEU A 12 19.15 -4.86 -15.47
C LEU A 12 20.35 -4.06 -14.96
N THR A 13 20.70 -2.96 -15.63
CA THR A 13 21.81 -2.11 -15.23
C THR A 13 21.32 -0.81 -14.62
N SER A 14 22.09 -0.23 -13.70
CA SER A 14 21.81 1.09 -13.10
C SER A 14 22.09 2.26 -14.03
N SER A 15 22.53 2.00 -15.27
CA SER A 15 22.85 3.02 -16.28
C SER A 15 21.80 3.08 -17.38
N SER A 16 21.60 4.25 -17.96
CA SER A 16 20.77 4.44 -19.14
C SER A 16 21.29 3.61 -20.31
N GLN A 17 20.40 2.88 -20.97
CA GLN A 17 20.71 2.14 -22.19
C GLN A 17 19.91 2.66 -23.37
N THR A 18 20.51 2.60 -24.55
CA THR A 18 19.86 2.95 -25.81
C THR A 18 19.39 1.68 -26.51
N TYR A 19 18.14 1.62 -26.82
CA TYR A 19 17.54 0.52 -27.61
C TYR A 19 17.15 1.03 -28.98
N TYR A 20 17.38 0.19 -29.98
CA TYR A 20 17.00 0.47 -31.35
C TYR A 20 15.81 -0.38 -31.76
N ILE A 21 14.80 0.25 -32.33
CA ILE A 21 13.64 -0.45 -32.86
C ILE A 21 13.81 -0.51 -34.38
N HIS A 22 13.91 -1.73 -34.91
CA HIS A 22 13.98 -1.96 -36.35
C HIS A 22 12.57 -2.26 -36.88
N VAL A 23 12.06 -1.36 -37.72
CA VAL A 23 10.78 -1.55 -38.42
C VAL A 23 11.06 -2.04 -39.83
N ASN A 24 10.61 -3.25 -40.14
CA ASN A 24 10.76 -3.85 -41.46
C ASN A 24 9.45 -3.72 -42.23
N ARG A 25 9.53 -3.16 -43.42
CA ARG A 25 8.39 -2.99 -44.34
C ARG A 25 7.82 -4.31 -44.86
N GLY A 26 8.60 -5.39 -44.85
CA GLY A 26 8.23 -6.66 -45.41
C GLY A 26 7.99 -6.56 -46.94
N THR A 27 6.91 -7.15 -47.42
CA THR A 27 6.54 -7.17 -48.83
C THR A 27 5.55 -6.07 -49.22
N CYS A 28 5.27 -5.12 -48.31
CA CYS A 28 4.34 -4.03 -48.59
C CYS A 28 4.90 -3.04 -49.64
N GLU A 29 4.11 -2.73 -50.65
CA GLU A 29 4.38 -1.66 -51.61
C GLU A 29 3.63 -0.39 -51.22
N GLY A 30 4.23 0.78 -51.47
CA GLY A 30 3.63 2.07 -51.15
C GLY A 30 4.06 2.63 -49.78
N THR A 31 3.37 3.66 -49.30
CA THR A 31 3.65 4.35 -48.02
C THR A 31 3.06 3.56 -46.87
N MET A 32 3.85 3.29 -45.85
CA MET A 32 3.43 2.62 -44.63
C MET A 32 3.53 3.58 -43.45
N TYR A 33 2.46 3.62 -42.66
CA TYR A 33 2.42 4.42 -41.42
C TYR A 33 2.49 3.46 -40.23
N PHE A 34 3.26 3.82 -39.23
CA PHE A 34 3.28 3.11 -37.95
C PHE A 34 3.26 4.12 -36.82
N SER A 35 2.75 3.70 -35.69
CA SER A 35 2.84 4.45 -34.44
C SER A 35 3.61 3.63 -33.41
N LEU A 36 4.46 4.32 -32.65
CA LEU A 36 5.17 3.74 -31.55
C LEU A 36 4.63 4.36 -30.26
N SER A 37 4.21 3.53 -29.33
CA SER A 37 3.86 3.98 -27.98
C SER A 37 4.75 3.28 -26.97
N MET A 38 5.24 4.04 -26.00
CA MET A 38 5.98 3.50 -24.87
C MET A 38 5.14 3.72 -23.61
N ASN A 39 4.95 2.67 -22.84
CA ASN A 39 4.28 2.72 -21.55
C ASN A 39 5.29 2.49 -20.45
N GLU A 40 5.15 3.21 -19.35
CA GLU A 40 5.93 2.93 -18.15
C GLU A 40 5.62 1.50 -17.66
N ARG A 41 6.68 0.76 -17.38
CA ARG A 41 6.61 -0.61 -16.88
C ARG A 41 6.11 -0.64 -15.44
N ILE A 42 6.62 0.28 -14.60
CA ILE A 42 6.19 0.41 -13.22
C ILE A 42 4.96 1.30 -13.16
N LYS A 43 3.91 0.78 -12.58
CA LYS A 43 2.64 1.46 -12.36
C LYS A 43 2.41 1.66 -10.89
N THR A 44 1.68 2.71 -10.55
CA THR A 44 1.27 3.01 -9.19
C THR A 44 -0.23 2.82 -9.03
N GLY A 45 -0.65 2.53 -7.80
CA GLY A 45 -2.05 2.45 -7.44
C GLY A 45 -2.27 2.87 -6.01
N ARG A 46 -3.55 3.05 -5.67
CA ARG A 46 -3.97 3.44 -4.34
C ARG A 46 -5.31 2.78 -3.99
N GLY A 47 -5.45 2.31 -2.75
CA GLY A 47 -6.70 1.78 -2.24
C GLY A 47 -6.96 2.19 -0.81
N VAL A 48 -8.24 2.28 -0.45
CA VAL A 48 -8.70 2.53 0.91
C VAL A 48 -9.54 1.35 1.36
N PHE A 49 -9.13 0.72 2.46
CA PHE A 49 -9.75 -0.50 2.96
C PHE A 49 -10.17 -0.31 4.42
N SER A 50 -11.30 -0.91 4.80
CA SER A 50 -11.87 -0.75 6.14
C SER A 50 -11.65 -1.99 6.98
N PHE A 51 -11.15 -1.80 8.20
CA PHE A 51 -11.17 -2.84 9.22
C PHE A 51 -12.59 -3.00 9.77
N SER A 52 -12.98 -4.24 10.01
CA SER A 52 -14.26 -4.55 10.66
C SER A 52 -14.12 -4.51 12.18
N GLY A 53 -15.15 -4.01 12.88
CA GLY A 53 -15.20 -4.02 14.33
C GLY A 53 -14.76 -2.71 15.00
N THR A 54 -14.47 -2.82 16.28
CA THR A 54 -14.10 -1.70 17.16
C THR A 54 -12.86 -2.09 17.94
N ALA A 55 -11.81 -1.29 17.85
CA ALA A 55 -10.64 -1.45 18.71
C ALA A 55 -10.93 -0.80 20.07
N SER A 56 -10.68 -1.54 21.16
CA SER A 56 -10.95 -1.09 22.52
C SER A 56 -9.66 -0.94 23.30
N ASN A 57 -9.45 0.22 23.89
CA ASN A 57 -8.31 0.52 24.74
C ASN A 57 -8.76 0.58 26.21
N PRO A 58 -8.14 -0.18 27.12
CA PRO A 58 -8.54 -0.21 28.53
C PRO A 58 -8.19 1.06 29.30
N GLY A 59 -7.42 1.96 28.71
CA GLY A 59 -6.87 3.15 29.36
C GLY A 59 -5.59 2.87 30.12
N ASN A 60 -4.76 3.89 30.25
CA ASN A 60 -3.45 3.84 30.91
C ASN A 60 -3.55 4.12 32.42
N SER A 61 -4.25 3.26 33.14
CA SER A 61 -4.46 3.44 34.59
C SER A 61 -3.17 3.37 35.43
N SER A 62 -2.16 2.68 34.92
CA SER A 62 -0.84 2.58 35.57
C SER A 62 0.09 3.75 35.24
N ILE A 63 -0.35 4.72 34.45
CA ILE A 63 0.44 5.88 34.01
C ILE A 63 1.79 5.45 33.39
N SER A 64 1.75 4.40 32.57
CA SER A 64 2.91 3.94 31.84
C SER A 64 3.36 4.98 30.81
N LEU A 65 4.64 5.30 30.77
CA LEU A 65 5.21 6.23 29.80
C LEU A 65 5.15 5.68 28.36
N SER A 66 5.05 4.37 28.19
CA SER A 66 4.89 3.71 26.89
C SER A 66 3.43 3.62 26.41
N GLY A 67 2.47 4.10 27.25
CA GLY A 67 1.05 3.98 26.93
C GLY A 67 0.51 2.55 27.06
N VAL A 68 -0.70 2.36 26.59
CA VAL A 68 -1.39 1.06 26.58
C VAL A 68 -1.99 0.81 25.20
N ASP A 69 -1.84 -0.41 24.72
CA ASP A 69 -2.37 -0.84 23.42
C ASP A 69 -3.84 -1.20 23.49
N SER A 70 -4.55 -0.96 22.40
CA SER A 70 -5.91 -1.43 22.20
C SER A 70 -5.94 -2.91 21.82
N SER A 71 -7.15 -3.47 21.76
CA SER A 71 -7.40 -4.72 21.04
C SER A 71 -7.03 -4.60 19.55
N VAL A 72 -6.70 -5.74 18.94
CA VAL A 72 -6.27 -5.82 17.53
C VAL A 72 -7.46 -6.00 16.61
N LEU A 73 -7.49 -5.26 15.51
CA LEU A 73 -8.37 -5.49 14.36
C LEU A 73 -7.59 -6.18 13.25
N THR A 74 -8.28 -7.01 12.46
CA THR A 74 -7.67 -7.72 11.33
C THR A 74 -8.41 -7.44 10.04
N LEU A 75 -7.65 -7.25 8.97
CA LEU A 75 -8.13 -7.05 7.59
C LEU A 75 -7.37 -7.99 6.67
N ASN A 76 -8.09 -8.83 5.93
CA ASN A 76 -7.46 -9.74 4.98
C ASN A 76 -7.65 -9.22 3.55
N LEU A 77 -6.54 -8.83 2.90
CA LEU A 77 -6.48 -8.37 1.53
C LEU A 77 -5.80 -9.39 0.59
N ALA A 78 -5.46 -10.59 1.06
CA ALA A 78 -4.71 -11.57 0.27
C ALA A 78 -5.41 -11.97 -1.05
N ASN A 79 -6.73 -11.92 -1.09
CA ASN A 79 -7.53 -12.23 -2.29
C ASN A 79 -8.25 -11.00 -2.84
N ASN A 80 -7.78 -9.80 -2.54
CA ASN A 80 -8.40 -8.58 -3.03
C ASN A 80 -8.03 -8.36 -4.50
N THR A 81 -9.05 -8.34 -5.37
CA THR A 81 -8.87 -8.24 -6.83
C THR A 81 -8.56 -6.83 -7.34
N THR A 82 -8.68 -5.82 -6.48
CA THR A 82 -8.33 -4.44 -6.85
C THR A 82 -6.86 -4.12 -6.66
N ILE A 83 -6.14 -4.98 -5.93
CA ILE A 83 -4.70 -4.88 -5.73
C ILE A 83 -4.02 -5.78 -6.75
N PRO A 84 -3.15 -5.26 -7.63
CA PRO A 84 -2.40 -6.09 -8.56
C PRO A 84 -1.56 -7.13 -7.83
N PRO A 85 -1.39 -8.34 -8.40
CA PRO A 85 -0.45 -9.31 -7.86
C PRO A 85 0.96 -8.70 -7.73
N GLU A 86 1.66 -9.07 -6.66
CA GLU A 86 3.03 -8.60 -6.38
C GLU A 86 3.18 -7.09 -6.20
N ALA A 87 2.08 -6.35 -6.03
CA ALA A 87 2.13 -4.93 -5.72
C ALA A 87 2.82 -4.68 -4.38
N ILE A 88 3.82 -3.82 -4.39
CA ILE A 88 4.64 -3.45 -3.23
C ILE A 88 4.17 -2.13 -2.67
N VAL A 89 3.93 -2.07 -1.36
CA VAL A 89 3.49 -0.88 -0.67
C VAL A 89 4.59 0.17 -0.65
N THR A 90 4.25 1.39 -1.04
CA THR A 90 5.13 2.57 -0.99
C THR A 90 4.72 3.56 0.10
N SER A 91 3.45 3.52 0.54
CA SER A 91 2.94 4.39 1.60
C SER A 91 1.79 3.72 2.34
N VAL A 92 1.78 3.87 3.67
CA VAL A 92 0.68 3.45 4.54
C VAL A 92 0.15 4.63 5.32
N ASN A 93 -1.16 4.81 5.27
CA ASN A 93 -1.84 5.81 6.07
C ASN A 93 -3.05 5.16 6.75
N THR A 94 -3.32 5.52 8.00
CA THR A 94 -4.47 5.01 8.73
C THR A 94 -5.33 6.15 9.26
N SER A 95 -6.61 5.88 9.41
CA SER A 95 -7.58 6.80 10.02
C SER A 95 -8.57 6.03 10.87
N GLY A 96 -9.24 6.71 11.78
CA GLY A 96 -10.27 6.13 12.63
C GLY A 96 -10.94 7.19 13.48
N THR A 97 -12.09 6.85 14.06
CA THR A 97 -12.84 7.73 14.96
C THR A 97 -12.70 7.23 16.40
N GLN A 98 -11.95 7.94 17.20
CA GLN A 98 -11.76 7.62 18.62
C GLN A 98 -12.86 8.26 19.48
N SER A 99 -13.38 7.51 20.45
CA SER A 99 -14.37 8.00 21.42
C SER A 99 -14.08 7.42 22.82
N PRO A 100 -13.95 8.27 23.86
CA PRO A 100 -13.77 9.72 23.77
C PRO A 100 -12.50 10.09 23.01
N SER A 101 -12.51 11.27 22.38
CA SER A 101 -11.32 11.80 21.71
C SER A 101 -10.24 12.11 22.74
N GLN A 102 -9.06 11.59 22.54
CA GLN A 102 -7.90 11.75 23.43
C GLN A 102 -6.69 12.13 22.56
N GLY A 103 -5.86 13.04 23.06
CA GLY A 103 -4.59 13.36 22.42
C GLY A 103 -3.55 12.25 22.60
N ASN A 104 -2.43 12.39 21.90
CA ASN A 104 -1.27 11.50 22.00
C ASN A 104 -1.59 10.02 21.75
N VAL A 105 -2.12 9.75 20.58
CA VAL A 105 -2.44 8.40 20.10
C VAL A 105 -1.49 8.02 18.98
N HIS A 106 -0.96 6.81 19.02
CA HIS A 106 -0.24 6.20 17.91
C HIS A 106 -1.09 5.14 17.24
N HIS A 107 -1.15 5.17 15.93
CA HIS A 107 -1.66 4.05 15.16
C HIS A 107 -0.53 3.09 14.82
N MET A 108 -0.83 1.80 14.86
CA MET A 108 0.15 0.75 14.62
C MET A 108 -0.43 -0.28 13.66
N VAL A 109 0.38 -0.71 12.71
CA VAL A 109 0.01 -1.77 11.76
C VAL A 109 1.04 -2.89 11.79
N LEU A 110 0.58 -4.11 11.52
CA LEU A 110 1.41 -5.29 11.39
C LEU A 110 1.02 -6.01 10.09
N PRO A 111 1.89 -6.01 9.06
CA PRO A 111 1.72 -6.83 7.87
C PRO A 111 1.98 -8.31 8.18
N ALA A 112 1.30 -9.22 7.49
CA ALA A 112 1.40 -10.67 7.77
C ALA A 112 2.78 -11.27 7.49
N THR A 113 3.59 -10.63 6.64
CA THR A 113 4.97 -11.02 6.38
C THR A 113 5.88 -10.80 7.59
N GLU A 114 5.46 -9.93 8.51
CA GLU A 114 6.15 -9.71 9.78
C GLU A 114 5.55 -10.56 10.89
N SER A 115 6.38 -11.11 11.74
CA SER A 115 5.93 -11.98 12.83
C SER A 115 5.57 -11.20 14.10
N SER A 116 6.22 -10.05 14.36
CA SER A 116 6.06 -9.33 15.62
C SER A 116 6.33 -7.84 15.59
N THR A 117 6.90 -7.31 14.49
CA THR A 117 7.29 -5.90 14.41
C THR A 117 6.13 -5.02 13.99
N TRP A 118 5.57 -4.27 14.94
CA TRP A 118 4.56 -3.27 14.68
C TRP A 118 5.16 -1.97 14.17
N TYR A 119 4.69 -1.52 13.01
CA TYR A 119 5.04 -0.22 12.43
C TYR A 119 4.15 0.84 13.04
N THR A 120 4.75 1.88 13.57
CA THR A 120 4.05 2.88 14.40
C THR A 120 4.06 4.24 13.73
N SER A 121 2.91 4.91 13.72
CA SER A 121 2.81 6.29 13.25
C SER A 121 3.53 7.25 14.19
N THR A 122 3.91 8.41 13.66
CA THR A 122 4.19 9.56 14.51
C THR A 122 2.93 9.91 15.32
N VAL A 123 3.11 10.49 16.50
CA VAL A 123 1.99 10.92 17.35
C VAL A 123 1.18 11.95 16.60
N ALA A 124 -0.11 11.67 16.42
CA ALA A 124 -1.04 12.63 15.88
C ALA A 124 -2.10 12.99 16.95
N SER A 125 -2.55 14.23 16.99
CA SER A 125 -3.71 14.56 17.78
C SER A 125 -4.95 13.87 17.20
N ALA A 126 -5.87 13.46 18.04
CA ALA A 126 -7.11 12.79 17.63
C ALA A 126 -7.94 13.60 16.60
N SER A 127 -7.68 14.88 16.46
CA SER A 127 -8.33 15.80 15.53
C SER A 127 -7.80 15.74 14.09
N SER A 128 -6.61 15.18 13.86
CA SER A 128 -6.00 15.19 12.51
C SER A 128 -6.54 14.10 11.59
N GLY A 129 -7.08 13.02 12.13
CA GLY A 129 -7.75 11.95 11.38
C GLY A 129 -6.86 11.09 10.46
N HIS A 130 -5.60 11.47 10.25
CA HIS A 130 -4.68 10.78 9.36
C HIS A 130 -3.36 10.50 10.05
N TYR A 131 -2.95 9.24 10.02
CA TYR A 131 -1.73 8.76 10.66
C TYR A 131 -0.84 8.12 9.61
N ASN A 132 0.26 8.78 9.27
CA ASN A 132 1.25 8.24 8.36
C ASN A 132 2.16 7.25 9.09
N ILE A 133 2.34 6.07 8.49
CA ILE A 133 3.18 5.00 9.03
C ILE A 133 4.28 4.74 8.01
N ASP A 134 5.52 4.93 8.42
CA ASP A 134 6.67 4.65 7.59
C ASP A 134 6.87 3.13 7.47
N VAL A 135 6.90 2.66 6.23
CA VAL A 135 7.10 1.25 5.88
C VAL A 135 8.20 1.18 4.82
N SER A 136 9.44 1.17 5.26
CA SER A 136 10.62 1.19 4.39
C SER A 136 10.92 -0.16 3.71
N ASP A 137 10.28 -1.26 4.11
CA ASP A 137 10.75 -2.60 3.79
C ASP A 137 10.03 -3.28 2.61
N GLY A 138 9.20 -2.55 1.87
CA GLY A 138 8.63 -3.04 0.62
C GLY A 138 7.68 -4.23 0.78
N PHE A 139 6.68 -4.12 1.65
CA PHE A 139 5.68 -5.18 1.87
C PHE A 139 4.73 -5.35 0.71
N GLN A 140 4.30 -6.58 0.47
CA GLN A 140 3.20 -6.83 -0.45
C GLN A 140 1.91 -6.18 0.05
N ALA A 141 1.18 -5.51 -0.83
CA ALA A 141 -0.08 -4.86 -0.49
C ALA A 141 -1.20 -5.88 -0.25
N ALA A 142 -1.24 -6.95 -1.07
CA ALA A 142 -2.24 -8.02 -1.03
C ALA A 142 -1.90 -9.06 0.04
N GLN A 143 -2.05 -8.70 1.31
CA GLN A 143 -1.81 -9.58 2.44
C GLN A 143 -2.79 -9.31 3.60
N ARG A 144 -2.67 -10.04 4.69
CA ARG A 144 -3.39 -9.76 5.93
C ARG A 144 -2.68 -8.62 6.66
N TRP A 145 -3.45 -7.61 7.06
CA TRP A 145 -3.02 -6.48 7.87
C TRP A 145 -3.70 -6.53 9.24
N GLN A 146 -2.96 -6.19 10.27
CA GLN A 146 -3.49 -6.00 11.62
C GLN A 146 -3.33 -4.53 12.01
N PHE A 147 -4.24 -4.07 12.85
CA PHE A 147 -4.27 -2.70 13.38
C PHE A 147 -4.50 -2.71 14.87
N LYS A 148 -3.81 -1.88 15.59
CA LYS A 148 -4.10 -1.45 16.94
C LYS A 148 -3.71 0.02 17.12
N TYR A 149 -4.15 0.63 18.20
CA TYR A 149 -3.65 1.95 18.58
C TYR A 149 -3.17 1.94 20.02
N ASN A 150 -2.16 2.77 20.30
CA ASN A 150 -1.59 2.99 21.62
C ASN A 150 -2.06 4.36 22.13
N ALA A 151 -2.46 4.45 23.39
CA ALA A 151 -2.90 5.67 24.03
C ALA A 151 -2.20 5.88 25.38
N LEU A 152 -1.83 7.14 25.65
CA LEU A 152 -1.26 7.58 26.93
C LEU A 152 -2.32 7.98 27.95
N ALA A 153 -3.52 8.29 27.50
CA ALA A 153 -4.60 8.75 28.37
C ALA A 153 -5.10 7.65 29.31
N THR A 154 -5.44 8.04 30.53
CA THR A 154 -5.91 7.13 31.59
C THR A 154 -7.33 6.61 31.35
N ALA A 155 -8.15 7.38 30.64
CA ALA A 155 -9.52 6.98 30.34
C ALA A 155 -9.59 5.89 29.28
N LYS A 156 -10.55 4.97 29.43
CA LYS A 156 -10.89 3.98 28.40
C LYS A 156 -11.36 4.68 27.15
N SER A 157 -11.02 4.11 25.99
CA SER A 157 -11.49 4.61 24.70
C SER A 157 -11.76 3.48 23.72
N THR A 158 -12.48 3.80 22.67
CA THR A 158 -12.72 2.90 21.54
C THR A 158 -12.42 3.62 20.23
N MET A 159 -12.03 2.87 19.21
CA MET A 159 -11.85 3.40 17.87
C MET A 159 -12.67 2.62 16.87
N LYS A 160 -13.49 3.33 16.10
CA LYS A 160 -14.39 2.80 15.06
C LYS A 160 -14.00 3.36 13.70
N ASN A 161 -14.60 2.79 12.65
CA ASN A 161 -14.40 3.23 11.25
C ASN A 161 -12.91 3.29 10.88
N VAL A 162 -12.14 2.32 11.39
CA VAL A 162 -10.71 2.26 11.11
C VAL A 162 -10.50 1.92 9.64
N LYS A 163 -9.70 2.73 8.97
CA LYS A 163 -9.33 2.54 7.57
C LYS A 163 -7.83 2.53 7.42
N ILE A 164 -7.35 1.76 6.47
CA ILE A 164 -5.98 1.80 5.97
C ILE A 164 -6.00 2.26 4.52
N THR A 165 -5.18 3.24 4.20
CA THR A 165 -4.91 3.67 2.84
C THR A 165 -3.54 3.14 2.47
N LEU A 166 -3.48 2.34 1.44
CA LEU A 166 -2.25 1.80 0.87
C LEU A 166 -2.00 2.47 -0.46
N GLU A 167 -0.78 2.94 -0.68
CA GLU A 167 -0.25 3.27 -1.99
C GLU A 167 0.77 2.20 -2.35
N TRP A 168 0.82 1.81 -3.60
CA TRP A 168 1.69 0.75 -4.07
C TRP A 168 2.21 1.00 -5.46
N GLU A 169 3.28 0.32 -5.79
CA GLU A 169 3.79 0.17 -7.14
C GLU A 169 3.78 -1.30 -7.55
N TYR A 170 3.69 -1.55 -8.84
CA TYR A 170 3.74 -2.90 -9.40
C TYR A 170 4.33 -2.89 -10.80
N ASP A 171 4.98 -3.99 -11.16
CA ASP A 171 5.59 -4.19 -12.44
C ASP A 171 4.63 -4.94 -13.37
N ILE A 172 4.17 -4.31 -14.44
CA ILE A 172 3.24 -4.91 -15.38
C ILE A 172 3.82 -6.12 -16.12
N ALA A 173 5.15 -6.25 -16.19
CA ALA A 173 5.80 -7.41 -16.80
C ALA A 173 5.72 -8.65 -15.90
N ASN A 174 5.78 -8.46 -14.57
CA ASN A 174 5.76 -9.56 -13.61
C ASN A 174 4.34 -10.01 -13.24
N THR A 175 3.37 -9.12 -13.30
CA THR A 175 1.98 -9.42 -12.92
C THR A 175 1.18 -10.20 -13.97
N GLY A 176 1.80 -10.59 -15.08
CA GLY A 176 1.09 -11.23 -16.19
C GLY A 176 0.05 -10.30 -16.84
N TYR A 177 0.11 -9.01 -16.56
CA TYR A 177 -0.76 -8.01 -17.17
C TYR A 177 -0.42 -7.91 -18.67
N LYS A 178 -1.22 -8.57 -19.46
CA LYS A 178 -1.19 -8.43 -20.91
C LYS A 178 -2.17 -7.33 -21.29
N SER A 179 -1.68 -6.09 -21.47
CA SER A 179 -2.45 -5.08 -22.19
C SER A 179 -2.51 -5.50 -23.65
N TYR A 180 -3.67 -5.85 -24.12
CA TYR A 180 -3.94 -6.09 -25.54
C TYR A 180 -4.34 -4.76 -26.21
#